data_05852a78b949e3c123fe9132926cdaf3
#
_entry.id   05852a78b949e3c123fe9132926cdaf3
#
_cell.length_a   1.000
_cell.length_b   1.000
_cell.length_c   1.000
_cell.angle_alpha   90.00
_cell.angle_beta   90.00
_cell.angle_gamma   90.00
#
_symmetry.space_group_name_H-M   'P 1'
#
loop_
_entity.id
_entity.type
_entity.pdbx_description
1 polymer ?
#
loop_
_entity_poly.entity_id
_entity_poly.type
_entity_poly.pdbx_seq_one_letter_code
_entity_poly.pdbx_strand_id
1 'polypeptide(L)'
;MKTPLEVRNDAAARALTLCWPAGETQRVNHARLRAACPCAACRRERLGGAAPAAAADVTLIAIEPMGYGVQLAFSDGHARGIYPWTYLEQLGRGEDR
;
A
#
# COMPACT_ATOMS: atom_id res chain seq x y z
N MET A 1 11.57 -14.67 3.11
CA MET A 1 10.65 -13.54 2.79
C MET A 1 11.45 -12.41 2.19
N LYS A 2 10.95 -11.85 1.11
CA LYS A 2 11.64 -10.77 0.42
C LYS A 2 11.31 -9.42 1.09
N THR A 3 12.37 -8.65 1.39
CA THR A 3 12.22 -7.33 2.00
C THR A 3 12.82 -6.30 1.05
N PRO A 4 12.17 -5.17 0.81
CA PRO A 4 12.74 -4.17 -0.09
C PRO A 4 13.98 -3.52 0.53
N LEU A 5 14.93 -3.13 -0.32
CA LEU A 5 16.10 -2.39 0.10
C LEU A 5 15.74 -0.97 0.50
N GLU A 6 14.73 -0.41 -0.16
CA GLU A 6 14.30 0.97 0.08
C GLU A 6 12.81 1.11 -0.19
N VAL A 7 12.15 1.88 0.65
CA VAL A 7 10.75 2.26 0.48
C VAL A 7 10.72 3.78 0.47
N ARG A 8 10.25 4.38 -0.61
CA ARG A 8 10.27 5.82 -0.78
C ARG A 8 8.86 6.34 -1.06
N ASN A 9 8.43 7.31 -0.27
CA ASN A 9 7.15 7.95 -0.47
C ASN A 9 7.32 9.23 -1.28
N ASP A 10 6.77 9.25 -2.48
CA ASP A 10 6.78 10.43 -3.34
C ASP A 10 5.43 11.11 -3.21
N ALA A 11 5.35 12.09 -2.30
CA ALA A 11 4.09 12.78 -2.04
C ALA A 11 3.61 13.58 -3.24
N ALA A 12 4.52 14.16 -4.00
CA ALA A 12 4.16 14.97 -5.16
C ALA A 12 3.53 14.12 -6.27
N ALA A 13 4.08 12.92 -6.48
CA ALA A 13 3.55 12.01 -7.49
C ALA A 13 2.45 11.12 -6.93
N ARG A 14 2.19 11.17 -5.62
CA ARG A 14 1.21 10.34 -4.92
C ARG A 14 1.46 8.86 -5.20
N ALA A 15 2.72 8.46 -5.08
CA ALA A 15 3.13 7.09 -5.35
C ALA A 15 4.15 6.62 -4.32
N LEU A 16 4.10 5.32 -4.01
CA LEU A 16 5.09 4.67 -3.17
C LEU A 16 6.03 3.89 -4.07
N THR A 17 7.32 4.07 -3.90
CA THR A 17 8.34 3.37 -4.69
C THR A 17 9.02 2.34 -3.81
N LEU A 18 9.12 1.12 -4.33
CA LEU A 18 9.77 -0.01 -3.65
C LEU A 18 10.95 -0.46 -4.49
N CYS A 19 12.13 -0.50 -3.88
CA CYS A 19 13.34 -0.98 -4.53
C CYS A 19 13.70 -2.34 -3.94
N TRP A 20 13.69 -3.38 -4.76
CA TRP A 20 13.90 -4.75 -4.33
C TRP A 20 15.36 -5.20 -4.53
N PRO A 21 15.84 -6.19 -3.74
CA PRO A 21 17.24 -6.64 -3.83
C PRO A 21 17.66 -7.10 -5.21
N ALA A 22 16.76 -7.63 -6.00
CA ALA A 22 17.07 -8.11 -7.35
C ALA A 22 17.24 -6.98 -8.37
N GLY A 23 17.15 -5.71 -7.95
CA GLY A 23 17.25 -4.56 -8.83
C GLY A 23 15.93 -4.10 -9.40
N GLU A 24 14.86 -4.76 -9.03
CA GLU A 24 13.51 -4.43 -9.46
C GLU A 24 13.01 -3.19 -8.73
N THR A 25 12.37 -2.27 -9.45
CA THR A 25 11.74 -1.10 -8.85
C THR A 25 10.27 -1.09 -9.22
N GLN A 26 9.41 -0.91 -8.22
CA GLN A 26 7.97 -0.89 -8.42
C GLN A 26 7.38 0.38 -7.86
N ARG A 27 6.31 0.87 -8.48
CA ARG A 27 5.57 2.05 -8.00
C ARG A 27 4.10 1.68 -7.86
N VAL A 28 3.52 2.09 -6.74
CA VAL A 28 2.09 1.89 -6.48
C VAL A 28 1.48 3.22 -6.09
N ASN A 29 0.41 3.62 -6.75
CA ASN A 29 -0.27 4.88 -6.45
C ASN A 29 -0.87 4.84 -5.04
N HIS A 30 -0.90 6.00 -4.38
CA HIS A 30 -1.49 6.09 -3.04
C HIS A 30 -2.97 5.67 -3.05
N ALA A 31 -3.72 6.06 -4.07
CA ALA A 31 -5.13 5.69 -4.16
C ALA A 31 -5.29 4.16 -4.28
N ARG A 32 -4.41 3.52 -5.04
CA ARG A 32 -4.44 2.06 -5.18
C ARG A 32 -4.09 1.37 -3.87
N LEU A 33 -3.08 1.88 -3.17
CA LEU A 33 -2.72 1.33 -1.86
C LEU A 33 -3.89 1.42 -0.88
N ARG A 34 -4.56 2.56 -0.86
CA ARG A 34 -5.70 2.77 0.03
C ARG A 34 -6.86 1.85 -0.32
N ALA A 35 -7.14 1.69 -1.61
CA ALA A 35 -8.22 0.81 -2.06
C ALA A 35 -7.92 -0.65 -1.75
N ALA A 36 -6.65 -1.02 -1.64
CA ALA A 36 -6.22 -2.39 -1.36
C ALA A 36 -5.88 -2.61 0.12
N CYS A 37 -6.32 -1.71 1.00
CA CYS A 37 -6.01 -1.80 2.43
C CYS A 37 -6.40 -3.16 3.00
N PRO A 38 -5.47 -3.88 3.66
CA PRO A 38 -5.76 -5.22 4.17
C PRO A 38 -6.35 -5.26 5.58
N CYS A 39 -6.73 -4.11 6.15
CA CYS A 39 -7.31 -4.12 7.48
C CYS A 39 -8.67 -4.83 7.46
N ALA A 40 -9.11 -5.29 8.65
CA ALA A 40 -10.31 -6.10 8.75
C ALA A 40 -11.56 -5.40 8.20
N ALA A 41 -11.70 -4.10 8.47
CA ALA A 41 -12.87 -3.35 8.01
C ALA A 41 -12.92 -3.27 6.49
N CYS A 42 -11.78 -2.96 5.86
CA CYS A 42 -11.72 -2.84 4.40
C CYS A 42 -11.91 -4.20 3.73
N ARG A 43 -11.35 -5.25 4.31
CA ARG A 43 -11.54 -6.62 3.78
C ARG A 43 -13.00 -7.01 3.84
N ARG A 44 -13.67 -6.68 4.92
CA ARG A 44 -15.10 -6.99 5.07
C ARG A 44 -15.92 -6.27 4.00
N GLU A 45 -15.62 -5.00 3.74
CA GLU A 45 -16.31 -4.26 2.71
C GLU A 45 -16.14 -4.91 1.32
N ARG A 46 -14.90 -5.32 0.99
CA ARG A 46 -14.65 -5.96 -0.29
C ARG A 46 -15.35 -7.30 -0.41
N LEU A 47 -15.37 -8.08 0.67
CA LEU A 47 -16.06 -9.38 0.67
C LEU A 47 -17.58 -9.21 0.54
N GLY A 48 -18.10 -8.10 1.04
CA GLY A 48 -19.53 -7.79 0.90
C GLY A 48 -19.91 -7.20 -0.44
N GLY A 49 -18.96 -7.08 -1.36
CA GLY A 49 -19.22 -6.55 -2.70
C GLY A 49 -19.05 -5.05 -2.84
N ALA A 50 -18.77 -4.35 -1.75
CA ALA A 50 -18.53 -2.91 -1.81
C ALA A 50 -17.04 -2.64 -1.95
N ALA A 51 -16.65 -1.82 -2.91
CA ALA A 51 -15.26 -1.41 -3.02
C ALA A 51 -14.97 -0.32 -1.98
N PRO A 52 -13.87 -0.40 -1.22
CA PRO A 52 -13.52 0.69 -0.32
C PRO A 52 -13.36 1.98 -1.13
N ALA A 53 -14.05 3.03 -0.71
CA ALA A 53 -13.97 4.29 -1.41
C ALA A 53 -12.63 4.94 -1.10
N ALA A 54 -11.83 5.19 -2.13
CA ALA A 54 -10.59 5.92 -1.98
C ALA A 54 -10.67 7.15 -2.87
N ALA A 55 -10.54 8.33 -2.28
CA ALA A 55 -10.52 9.56 -3.07
C ALA A 55 -9.27 9.54 -3.95
N ALA A 56 -9.41 10.04 -5.18
CA ALA A 56 -8.28 10.08 -6.11
C ALA A 56 -7.15 10.95 -5.57
N ASP A 57 -7.46 11.87 -4.67
CA ASP A 57 -6.48 12.78 -4.10
C ASP A 57 -5.94 12.31 -2.74
N VAL A 58 -6.25 11.08 -2.31
CA VAL A 58 -5.71 10.56 -1.06
C VAL A 58 -4.18 10.46 -1.16
N THR A 59 -3.50 10.81 -0.07
CA THR A 59 -2.05 10.73 -0.02
C THR A 59 -1.60 9.89 1.17
N LEU A 60 -0.42 9.30 1.04
CA LEU A 60 0.22 8.56 2.11
C LEU A 60 1.01 9.56 2.95
N ILE A 61 0.67 9.67 4.24
CA ILE A 61 1.28 10.67 5.11
C ILE A 61 2.29 10.09 6.09
N ALA A 62 2.28 8.77 6.31
CA ALA A 62 3.24 8.14 7.22
C ALA A 62 3.47 6.69 6.84
N ILE A 63 4.69 6.24 7.06
CA ILE A 63 5.13 4.87 6.81
C ILE A 63 5.80 4.36 8.08
N GLU A 64 5.33 3.21 8.60
CA GLU A 64 5.89 2.62 9.81
C GLU A 64 6.35 1.20 9.49
N PRO A 65 7.65 0.96 9.29
CA PRO A 65 8.14 -0.40 9.03
C PRO A 65 7.94 -1.32 10.22
N MET A 66 7.58 -2.56 9.95
CA MET A 66 7.25 -3.53 10.99
C MET A 66 7.90 -4.90 10.75
N GLY A 67 9.06 -4.97 10.18
CA GLY A 67 9.76 -6.23 9.96
C GLY A 67 9.22 -7.04 8.80
N TYR A 68 7.98 -7.53 8.90
CA TYR A 68 7.37 -8.32 7.83
C TYR A 68 6.54 -7.50 6.86
N GLY A 69 6.43 -6.21 7.10
CA GLY A 69 5.63 -5.33 6.27
C GLY A 69 5.71 -3.91 6.76
N VAL A 70 4.72 -3.12 6.37
CA VAL A 70 4.70 -1.69 6.70
C VAL A 70 3.27 -1.26 6.99
N GLN A 71 3.12 -0.45 8.03
CA GLN A 71 1.83 0.17 8.33
C GLN A 71 1.79 1.51 7.61
N LEU A 72 0.69 1.75 6.89
CA LEU A 72 0.53 2.97 6.09
C LEU A 72 -0.60 3.82 6.66
N ALA A 73 -0.35 5.12 6.79
CA ALA A 73 -1.34 6.09 7.24
C ALA A 73 -1.66 7.03 6.09
N PHE A 74 -2.94 7.23 5.83
CA PHE A 74 -3.41 8.02 4.69
C PHE A 74 -4.08 9.32 5.13
N SER A 75 -4.15 10.28 4.21
CA SER A 75 -4.68 11.61 4.48
C SER A 75 -6.17 11.62 4.84
N ASP A 76 -6.89 10.54 4.54
CA ASP A 76 -8.30 10.42 4.92
C ASP A 76 -8.49 9.94 6.36
N GLY A 77 -7.41 9.87 7.14
CA GLY A 77 -7.47 9.43 8.52
C GLY A 77 -7.35 7.92 8.72
N HIS A 78 -7.22 7.16 7.65
CA HIS A 78 -7.14 5.71 7.72
C HIS A 78 -5.68 5.29 7.95
N ALA A 79 -5.43 4.60 9.08
CA ALA A 79 -4.07 4.22 9.46
C ALA A 79 -3.99 2.80 10.01
N ARG A 80 -4.90 1.91 9.60
CA ARG A 80 -5.02 0.58 10.18
C ARG A 80 -4.38 -0.53 9.37
N GLY A 81 -4.02 -0.27 8.12
CA GLY A 81 -3.55 -1.34 7.25
C GLY A 81 -2.07 -1.63 7.44
N ILE A 82 -1.75 -2.91 7.70
CA ILE A 82 -0.37 -3.39 7.68
C ILE A 82 -0.22 -4.18 6.39
N TYR A 83 0.69 -3.72 5.52
CA TYR A 83 0.89 -4.31 4.20
C TYR A 83 2.13 -5.19 4.23
N PRO A 84 1.97 -6.53 4.21
CA PRO A 84 3.14 -7.42 4.12
C PRO A 84 3.94 -7.15 2.85
N TRP A 85 5.25 -7.36 2.90
CA TRP A 85 6.10 -7.09 1.75
C TRP A 85 5.66 -7.85 0.50
N THR A 86 5.23 -9.12 0.66
CA THR A 86 4.75 -9.91 -0.47
C THR A 86 3.48 -9.33 -1.08
N TYR A 87 2.61 -8.78 -0.24
CA TYR A 87 1.39 -8.15 -0.71
C TYR A 87 1.70 -6.90 -1.53
N LEU A 88 2.65 -6.08 -1.05
CA LEU A 88 3.07 -4.90 -1.79
C LEU A 88 3.70 -5.26 -3.12
N GLU A 89 4.48 -6.34 -3.15
CA GLU A 89 5.08 -6.81 -4.39
C GLU A 89 4.01 -7.18 -5.41
N GLN A 90 2.95 -7.85 -4.97
CA GLN A 90 1.84 -8.23 -5.84
C GLN A 90 1.11 -7.00 -6.38
N LEU A 91 0.89 -6.00 -5.51
CA LEU A 91 0.27 -4.75 -5.95
C LEU A 91 1.13 -4.05 -6.98
N GLY A 92 2.44 -4.05 -6.77
CA GLY A 92 3.38 -3.42 -7.71
C GLY A 92 3.41 -4.11 -9.06
N ARG A 93 3.04 -5.37 -9.12
CA ARG A 93 2.93 -6.12 -10.38
C ARG A 93 1.58 -5.97 -11.03
N GLY A 94 0.62 -5.34 -10.37
CA GLY A 94 -0.73 -5.23 -10.87
C GLY A 94 -1.55 -6.50 -10.71
N GLU A 95 -1.18 -7.35 -9.76
CA GLU A 95 -1.83 -8.64 -9.54
C GLU A 95 -2.89 -8.62 -8.45
N ASP A 96 -3.27 -7.48 -7.97
CA ASP A 96 -4.28 -7.38 -6.92
C ASP A 96 -5.65 -7.84 -7.45
N ARG A 97 -6.42 -8.46 -6.59
CA ARG A 97 -7.75 -8.93 -6.93
C ARG A 97 -8.77 -8.36 -5.96
#